data_7aff89be7bd8d83aa97e6452d3f66640
#
_entry.id   7aff89be7bd8d83aa97e6452d3f66640
#
_cell.length_a   1.000
_cell.length_b   1.000
_cell.length_c   1.000
_cell.angle_alpha   90.00
_cell.angle_beta   90.00
_cell.angle_gamma   90.00
#
_symmetry.space_group_name_H-M   'P 1'
#
loop_
_entity.id
_entity.type
_entity.pdbx_description
1 polymer ?
#
loop_
_entity_poly.entity_id
_entity_poly.type
_entity_poly.pdbx_seq_one_letter_code
_entity_poly.pdbx_strand_id
1 'polypeptide(L)'
;MIARRDLLITHGKTGTQRFLRILEVHNLSINSAHRPCRSCLYMPGANPRALEKAKSLSADAVIFDLEDAVAPDAKLEARETVCTAVKAGGYGAREVIIRINGLDTEWGLEDLKAAVAAGPNAILAPKVIDGGDIDRLNDAMSRAGAPDEMGLWVMIEMPKAILNIQDIAEAVGRTRLTAFVMGTNDLAKELRGVNDPPLRTAFQTSLGLTVAAARAYDLLAIDGVFNGIGDDDGLSAECQQGRLIGFDGKTLIHPSQLEAANTVFAPADADVEQAKAVIEAFADPANAGKGVLKVNGKMTELLHLEEAHRTVAVAEAIAAMG
;
A
#
# COMPACT_ATOMS: atom_id res chain seq x y z
N MET A 1 23.20 -23.69 17.18
CA MET A 1 23.58 -24.78 16.27
C MET A 1 22.43 -24.93 15.28
N ILE A 2 22.43 -24.10 14.21
CA ILE A 2 21.35 -24.04 13.23
C ILE A 2 21.80 -24.80 12.00
N ALA A 3 21.06 -25.85 11.68
CA ALA A 3 21.34 -26.75 10.57
C ALA A 3 21.12 -26.02 9.23
N ARG A 4 22.18 -25.88 8.45
CA ARG A 4 22.14 -25.55 7.02
C ARG A 4 21.45 -26.72 6.30
N ARG A 5 20.31 -26.44 5.67
CA ARG A 5 19.74 -27.37 4.69
C ARG A 5 20.44 -27.14 3.35
N ASP A 6 21.26 -28.09 2.98
CA ASP A 6 21.92 -28.15 1.69
C ASP A 6 20.89 -28.24 0.58
N LEU A 7 20.94 -27.26 -0.33
CA LEU A 7 20.18 -27.25 -1.58
C LEU A 7 20.87 -28.20 -2.58
N LEU A 8 20.43 -29.46 -2.62
CA LEU A 8 20.83 -30.41 -3.65
C LEU A 8 20.24 -29.98 -4.99
N ILE A 9 21.06 -29.41 -5.84
CA ILE A 9 20.75 -29.15 -7.24
C ILE A 9 20.80 -30.47 -8.00
N THR A 10 19.63 -31.10 -8.21
CA THR A 10 19.51 -32.21 -9.17
C THR A 10 19.30 -31.63 -10.55
N HIS A 11 20.28 -31.82 -11.43
CA HIS A 11 20.16 -31.57 -12.86
C HIS A 11 19.14 -32.53 -13.46
N GLY A 12 18.11 -31.99 -14.12
CA GLY A 12 17.23 -32.80 -14.98
C GLY A 12 15.73 -32.65 -14.72
N LYS A 13 15.18 -31.44 -14.81
CA LYS A 13 13.74 -31.24 -15.05
C LYS A 13 13.55 -30.12 -16.07
N THR A 14 12.75 -30.42 -17.12
CA THR A 14 12.45 -29.58 -18.26
C THR A 14 11.93 -28.19 -17.83
N GLY A 15 12.20 -27.16 -18.66
CA GLY A 15 11.86 -25.76 -18.37
C GLY A 15 10.41 -25.51 -17.94
N THR A 16 9.48 -26.35 -18.40
CA THR A 16 8.05 -26.31 -18.03
C THR A 16 7.78 -26.58 -16.54
N GLN A 17 8.50 -27.51 -15.91
CA GLN A 17 8.33 -27.78 -14.47
C GLN A 17 8.92 -26.67 -13.59
N ARG A 18 9.96 -25.99 -14.09
CA ARG A 18 10.51 -24.81 -13.40
C ARG A 18 9.57 -23.63 -13.50
N PHE A 19 8.92 -23.49 -14.65
CA PHE A 19 7.92 -22.45 -14.93
C PHE A 19 6.65 -22.63 -14.07
N LEU A 20 6.12 -23.85 -13.98
CA LEU A 20 4.97 -24.18 -13.13
C LEU A 20 5.28 -23.95 -11.63
N ARG A 21 6.50 -24.25 -11.18
CA ARG A 21 6.89 -24.03 -9.79
C ARG A 21 7.09 -22.54 -9.46
N ILE A 22 7.51 -21.73 -10.44
CA ILE A 22 7.54 -20.25 -10.31
C ILE A 22 6.11 -19.73 -10.20
N LEU A 23 5.18 -20.22 -11.03
CA LEU A 23 3.76 -19.85 -10.95
C LEU A 23 3.09 -20.32 -9.66
N GLU A 24 3.44 -21.51 -9.11
CA GLU A 24 2.91 -21.98 -7.82
C GLU A 24 3.44 -21.18 -6.62
N VAL A 25 4.70 -20.78 -6.64
CA VAL A 25 5.27 -19.90 -5.59
C VAL A 25 4.71 -18.50 -5.70
N HIS A 26 4.46 -17.98 -6.92
CA HIS A 26 3.77 -16.70 -7.11
C HIS A 26 2.29 -16.75 -6.71
N ASN A 27 1.59 -17.87 -6.94
CA ASN A 27 0.18 -18.00 -6.54
C ASN A 27 -0.05 -17.95 -5.02
N LEU A 28 0.94 -18.24 -4.18
CA LEU A 28 0.83 -18.10 -2.72
C LEU A 28 1.07 -16.66 -2.24
N SER A 29 1.76 -15.82 -3.02
CA SER A 29 1.95 -14.38 -2.73
C SER A 29 0.87 -13.48 -3.38
N ILE A 30 0.08 -14.02 -4.31
CA ILE A 30 -0.91 -13.28 -5.11
C ILE A 30 -2.08 -12.75 -4.27
N ASN A 31 -2.43 -13.38 -3.14
CA ASN A 31 -3.65 -13.02 -2.39
C ASN A 31 -3.57 -11.73 -1.56
N SER A 32 -2.40 -11.22 -1.23
CA SER A 32 -2.25 -9.91 -0.55
C SER A 32 -1.81 -8.78 -1.49
N ALA A 33 -1.13 -9.09 -2.61
CA ALA A 33 -0.54 -8.13 -3.54
C ALA A 33 -1.54 -7.49 -4.53
N HIS A 34 -2.80 -7.91 -4.55
CA HIS A 34 -3.77 -7.49 -5.58
C HIS A 34 -4.99 -6.78 -5.03
N ARG A 35 -5.01 -6.48 -3.73
CA ARG A 35 -6.09 -5.67 -3.16
C ARG A 35 -5.95 -4.24 -3.66
N PRO A 36 -6.98 -3.65 -4.28
CA PRO A 36 -6.92 -2.27 -4.73
C PRO A 36 -6.72 -1.33 -3.54
N CYS A 37 -5.79 -0.39 -3.66
CA CYS A 37 -5.55 0.67 -2.68
C CYS A 37 -5.45 2.03 -3.39
N ARG A 38 -6.30 2.24 -4.42
CA ARG A 38 -6.31 3.47 -5.24
C ARG A 38 -6.57 4.71 -4.40
N SER A 39 -7.45 4.59 -3.41
CA SER A 39 -7.88 5.66 -2.53
C SER A 39 -7.85 5.21 -1.07
N CYS A 40 -6.99 5.84 -0.27
CA CYS A 40 -6.84 5.59 1.16
C CYS A 40 -7.31 6.86 1.92
N LEU A 41 -8.57 6.86 2.38
CA LEU A 41 -9.18 8.05 2.95
C LEU A 41 -8.92 8.16 4.45
N TYR A 42 -8.30 9.26 4.88
CA TYR A 42 -8.20 9.61 6.30
C TYR A 42 -9.54 10.04 6.86
N MET A 43 -9.87 9.50 8.04
CA MET A 43 -11.06 9.80 8.82
C MET A 43 -10.65 10.22 10.23
N PRO A 44 -10.99 11.47 10.66
CA PRO A 44 -10.63 11.94 12.00
C PRO A 44 -11.24 11.05 13.10
N GLY A 45 -10.41 10.46 13.95
CA GLY A 45 -10.84 9.53 15.00
C GLY A 45 -11.76 10.15 16.05
N ALA A 46 -11.66 11.46 16.27
CA ALA A 46 -12.54 12.21 17.18
C ALA A 46 -13.95 12.48 16.59
N ASN A 47 -14.27 12.04 15.37
CA ASN A 47 -15.54 12.34 14.72
C ASN A 47 -16.34 11.05 14.43
N PRO A 48 -17.25 10.60 15.33
CA PRO A 48 -18.03 9.38 15.12
C PRO A 48 -18.90 9.39 13.85
N ARG A 49 -19.39 10.57 13.43
CA ARG A 49 -20.18 10.70 12.21
C ARG A 49 -19.33 10.44 10.96
N ALA A 50 -18.06 10.87 10.97
CA ALA A 50 -17.14 10.59 9.88
C ALA A 50 -16.86 9.08 9.78
N LEU A 51 -16.62 8.41 10.93
CA LEU A 51 -16.39 6.96 10.97
C LEU A 51 -17.60 6.17 10.42
N GLU A 52 -18.81 6.57 10.77
CA GLU A 52 -20.04 5.93 10.24
C GLU A 52 -20.20 6.19 8.74
N LYS A 53 -19.96 7.44 8.29
CA LYS A 53 -20.03 7.80 6.87
C LYS A 53 -19.05 6.99 6.01
N ALA A 54 -17.88 6.65 6.55
CA ALA A 54 -16.86 5.86 5.84
C ALA A 54 -17.39 4.52 5.31
N LYS A 55 -18.40 3.94 5.95
CA LYS A 55 -19.03 2.67 5.53
C LYS A 55 -19.71 2.74 4.15
N SER A 56 -20.14 3.93 3.71
CA SER A 56 -20.85 4.15 2.44
C SER A 56 -20.01 4.84 1.36
N LEU A 57 -18.76 5.21 1.66
CA LEU A 57 -17.88 5.88 0.70
C LEU A 57 -17.22 4.86 -0.24
N SER A 58 -16.95 5.25 -1.48
CA SER A 58 -16.25 4.42 -2.48
C SER A 58 -14.73 4.46 -2.32
N ALA A 59 -14.22 4.41 -1.08
CA ALA A 59 -12.81 4.30 -0.78
C ALA A 59 -12.37 2.83 -0.82
N ASP A 60 -11.17 2.55 -1.31
CA ASP A 60 -10.57 1.22 -1.24
C ASP A 60 -10.06 0.93 0.19
N ALA A 61 -9.54 1.95 0.85
CA ALA A 61 -9.09 1.88 2.24
C ALA A 61 -9.58 3.08 3.05
N VAL A 62 -9.80 2.86 4.35
CA VAL A 62 -10.10 3.92 5.32
C VAL A 62 -9.05 3.91 6.42
N ILE A 63 -8.47 5.07 6.70
CA ILE A 63 -7.45 5.25 7.73
C ILE A 63 -8.07 6.05 8.87
N PHE A 64 -8.39 5.40 9.97
CA PHE A 64 -8.87 6.05 11.17
C PHE A 64 -7.70 6.65 11.93
N ASP A 65 -7.70 7.96 12.03
CA ASP A 65 -6.57 8.72 12.50
C ASP A 65 -6.67 9.03 14.00
N LEU A 66 -5.65 8.60 14.76
CA LEU A 66 -5.46 8.96 16.16
C LEU A 66 -4.33 9.99 16.35
N GLU A 67 -3.63 10.34 15.25
CA GLU A 67 -2.46 11.23 15.30
C GLU A 67 -2.85 12.67 14.96
N ASP A 68 -2.40 13.25 13.88
CA ASP A 68 -2.45 14.68 13.58
C ASP A 68 -3.87 15.27 13.51
N ALA A 69 -4.86 14.48 13.10
CA ALA A 69 -6.26 14.93 13.03
C ALA A 69 -6.98 14.97 14.40
N VAL A 70 -6.28 14.67 15.50
CA VAL A 70 -6.85 14.61 16.84
C VAL A 70 -6.05 15.51 17.80
N ALA A 71 -6.73 16.44 18.45
CA ALA A 71 -6.11 17.31 19.45
C ALA A 71 -5.61 16.49 20.66
N PRO A 72 -4.56 16.94 21.37
CA PRO A 72 -3.97 16.19 22.49
C PRO A 72 -4.96 15.79 23.59
N ASP A 73 -5.88 16.67 23.95
CA ASP A 73 -6.92 16.46 24.95
C ASP A 73 -8.03 15.49 24.51
N ALA A 74 -8.19 15.29 23.21
CA ALA A 74 -9.17 14.37 22.62
C ALA A 74 -8.61 12.97 22.31
N LYS A 75 -7.30 12.72 22.47
CA LYS A 75 -6.63 11.47 22.05
C LYS A 75 -7.26 10.22 22.70
N LEU A 76 -7.57 10.26 23.98
CA LEU A 76 -8.14 9.12 24.70
C LEU A 76 -9.55 8.78 24.19
N GLU A 77 -10.41 9.79 24.05
CA GLU A 77 -11.77 9.63 23.53
C GLU A 77 -11.76 9.14 22.08
N ALA A 78 -10.88 9.69 21.24
CA ALA A 78 -10.71 9.26 19.86
C ALA A 78 -10.29 7.78 19.76
N ARG A 79 -9.36 7.32 20.61
CA ARG A 79 -8.96 5.92 20.68
C ARG A 79 -10.15 5.00 20.96
N GLU A 80 -10.96 5.33 21.97
CA GLU A 80 -12.16 4.54 22.33
C GLU A 80 -13.17 4.53 21.18
N THR A 81 -13.42 5.69 20.57
CA THR A 81 -14.34 5.88 19.46
C THR A 81 -13.92 5.03 18.24
N VAL A 82 -12.67 5.15 17.82
CA VAL A 82 -12.13 4.39 16.68
C VAL A 82 -12.16 2.88 16.94
N CYS A 83 -11.65 2.44 18.09
CA CYS A 83 -11.64 1.01 18.42
C CYS A 83 -13.04 0.42 18.50
N THR A 84 -14.02 1.16 19.01
CA THR A 84 -15.43 0.75 19.04
C THR A 84 -15.99 0.62 17.63
N ALA A 85 -15.74 1.60 16.76
CA ALA A 85 -16.20 1.61 15.39
C ALA A 85 -15.60 0.45 14.56
N VAL A 86 -14.29 0.17 14.72
CA VAL A 86 -13.61 -0.94 14.04
C VAL A 86 -14.19 -2.29 14.49
N LYS A 87 -14.36 -2.50 15.80
CA LYS A 87 -14.99 -3.73 16.34
C LYS A 87 -16.42 -3.93 15.86
N ALA A 88 -17.20 -2.85 15.70
CA ALA A 88 -18.55 -2.91 15.17
C ALA A 88 -18.60 -3.32 13.70
N GLY A 89 -17.52 -3.08 12.93
CA GLY A 89 -17.41 -3.46 11.53
C GLY A 89 -18.36 -2.71 10.59
N GLY A 90 -18.71 -3.35 9.47
CA GLY A 90 -19.63 -2.77 8.49
C GLY A 90 -18.95 -2.00 7.37
N TYR A 91 -17.62 -2.11 7.24
CA TYR A 91 -16.83 -1.42 6.21
C TYR A 91 -16.75 -2.19 4.87
N GLY A 92 -17.40 -3.38 4.78
CA GLY A 92 -17.46 -4.19 3.56
C GLY A 92 -16.08 -4.69 3.15
N ALA A 93 -15.74 -4.55 1.87
CA ALA A 93 -14.45 -4.98 1.31
C ALA A 93 -13.30 -3.97 1.53
N ARG A 94 -13.55 -2.84 2.18
CA ARG A 94 -12.52 -1.80 2.41
C ARG A 94 -11.44 -2.30 3.35
N GLU A 95 -10.21 -1.88 3.07
CA GLU A 95 -9.11 -2.02 4.02
C GLU A 95 -9.35 -1.07 5.19
N VAL A 96 -9.39 -1.59 6.39
CA VAL A 96 -9.57 -0.80 7.63
C VAL A 96 -8.22 -0.67 8.30
N ILE A 97 -7.74 0.56 8.46
CA ILE A 97 -6.42 0.88 9.00
C ILE A 97 -6.60 1.84 10.17
N ILE A 98 -5.80 1.69 11.22
CA ILE A 98 -5.74 2.66 12.32
C ILE A 98 -4.36 3.31 12.30
N ARG A 99 -4.29 4.64 12.10
CA ARG A 99 -3.05 5.40 12.31
C ARG A 99 -2.92 5.72 13.78
N ILE A 100 -1.89 5.18 14.42
CA ILE A 100 -1.57 5.37 15.82
C ILE A 100 -0.68 6.60 16.02
N ASN A 101 -0.53 7.10 17.25
CA ASN A 101 0.54 8.03 17.58
C ASN A 101 1.89 7.30 17.61
N GLY A 102 2.98 8.03 17.40
CA GLY A 102 4.34 7.46 17.47
C GLY A 102 4.60 6.78 18.83
N LEU A 103 5.36 5.67 18.81
CA LEU A 103 5.67 4.92 20.05
C LEU A 103 6.52 5.70 21.04
N ASP A 104 7.12 6.80 20.64
CA ASP A 104 7.89 7.76 21.47
C ASP A 104 6.99 8.78 22.19
N THR A 105 5.69 8.79 21.89
CA THR A 105 4.70 9.63 22.55
C THR A 105 4.05 8.93 23.74
N GLU A 106 3.43 9.69 24.63
CA GLU A 106 2.66 9.14 25.77
C GLU A 106 1.44 8.29 25.35
N TRP A 107 0.96 8.42 24.08
CA TRP A 107 -0.23 7.74 23.59
C TRP A 107 0.10 6.48 22.77
N GLY A 108 1.24 6.44 22.09
CA GLY A 108 1.53 5.50 21.02
C GLY A 108 1.42 4.03 21.41
N LEU A 109 1.99 3.63 22.56
CA LEU A 109 1.93 2.23 23.01
C LEU A 109 0.50 1.78 23.36
N GLU A 110 -0.27 2.64 23.99
CA GLU A 110 -1.65 2.32 24.36
C GLU A 110 -2.58 2.39 23.16
N ASP A 111 -2.31 3.26 22.17
CA ASP A 111 -2.99 3.26 20.87
C ASP A 111 -2.76 1.93 20.16
N LEU A 112 -1.51 1.49 20.06
CA LEU A 112 -1.15 0.23 19.40
C LEU A 112 -1.88 -0.97 20.04
N LYS A 113 -1.85 -1.08 21.36
CA LYS A 113 -2.53 -2.16 22.08
C LYS A 113 -4.05 -2.16 21.81
N ALA A 114 -4.68 -0.99 21.92
CA ALA A 114 -6.11 -0.83 21.71
C ALA A 114 -6.49 -1.11 20.25
N ALA A 115 -5.68 -0.62 19.29
CA ALA A 115 -5.88 -0.85 17.87
C ALA A 115 -5.74 -2.32 17.51
N VAL A 116 -4.70 -3.02 17.98
CA VAL A 116 -4.56 -4.48 17.77
C VAL A 116 -5.78 -5.23 18.33
N ALA A 117 -6.24 -4.90 19.52
CA ALA A 117 -7.43 -5.50 20.14
C ALA A 117 -8.74 -5.15 19.40
N ALA A 118 -8.76 -4.11 18.58
CA ALA A 118 -9.91 -3.74 17.74
C ALA A 118 -9.99 -4.56 16.46
N GLY A 119 -8.87 -5.09 15.95
CA GLY A 119 -8.81 -5.99 14.81
C GLY A 119 -8.94 -5.30 13.45
N PRO A 120 -8.22 -4.20 13.16
CA PRO A 120 -8.15 -3.63 11.82
C PRO A 120 -7.35 -4.57 10.89
N ASN A 121 -7.38 -4.30 9.60
CA ASN A 121 -6.54 -5.01 8.63
C ASN A 121 -5.05 -4.64 8.79
N ALA A 122 -4.76 -3.37 9.14
CA ALA A 122 -3.40 -2.91 9.36
C ALA A 122 -3.31 -1.80 10.41
N ILE A 123 -2.13 -1.66 10.99
CA ILE A 123 -1.72 -0.50 11.79
C ILE A 123 -0.85 0.40 10.92
N LEU A 124 -1.12 1.70 10.88
CA LEU A 124 -0.25 2.69 10.25
C LEU A 124 0.55 3.42 11.33
N ALA A 125 1.88 3.29 11.28
CA ALA A 125 2.79 3.94 12.21
C ALA A 125 3.44 5.17 11.57
N PRO A 126 3.37 6.36 12.22
CA PRO A 126 4.01 7.58 11.74
C PRO A 126 5.50 7.60 12.09
N LYS A 127 6.24 8.50 11.47
CA LYS A 127 7.58 9.01 11.85
C LYS A 127 8.67 7.95 12.03
N VAL A 128 8.58 6.84 11.29
CA VAL A 128 9.67 5.85 11.26
C VAL A 128 10.92 6.43 10.60
N ILE A 129 12.09 6.00 11.04
CA ILE A 129 13.37 6.52 10.55
C ILE A 129 14.36 5.43 10.11
N ASP A 130 14.19 4.19 10.55
CA ASP A 130 15.09 3.06 10.23
C ASP A 130 14.39 1.70 10.43
N GLY A 131 15.06 0.61 10.02
CA GLY A 131 14.54 -0.75 10.18
C GLY A 131 14.38 -1.17 11.63
N GLY A 132 15.11 -0.58 12.57
CA GLY A 132 14.94 -0.82 13.99
C GLY A 132 13.59 -0.31 14.53
N ASP A 133 13.03 0.76 13.95
CA ASP A 133 11.67 1.20 14.26
C ASP A 133 10.64 0.13 13.84
N ILE A 134 10.84 -0.46 12.67
CA ILE A 134 9.96 -1.51 12.16
C ILE A 134 10.00 -2.73 13.07
N ASP A 135 11.19 -3.14 13.52
CA ASP A 135 11.34 -4.26 14.45
C ASP A 135 10.64 -3.94 15.78
N ARG A 136 10.81 -2.73 16.35
CA ARG A 136 10.14 -2.30 17.60
C ARG A 136 8.61 -2.30 17.47
N LEU A 137 8.08 -1.80 16.35
CA LEU A 137 6.64 -1.79 16.06
C LEU A 137 6.10 -3.23 15.95
N ASN A 138 6.76 -4.08 15.17
CA ASN A 138 6.38 -5.48 15.01
C ASN A 138 6.39 -6.26 16.33
N ASP A 139 7.42 -6.06 17.17
CA ASP A 139 7.51 -6.63 18.50
C ASP A 139 6.38 -6.15 19.41
N ALA A 140 6.05 -4.86 19.36
CA ALA A 140 4.94 -4.31 20.14
C ALA A 140 3.59 -4.87 19.68
N MET A 141 3.35 -5.00 18.36
CA MET A 141 2.17 -5.66 17.80
C MET A 141 2.08 -7.13 18.26
N SER A 142 3.19 -7.86 18.20
CA SER A 142 3.25 -9.27 18.64
C SER A 142 2.93 -9.42 20.13
N ARG A 143 3.49 -8.54 20.98
CA ARG A 143 3.17 -8.51 22.41
C ARG A 143 1.72 -8.14 22.72
N ALA A 144 1.10 -7.33 21.86
CA ALA A 144 -0.32 -7.00 21.93
C ALA A 144 -1.24 -8.11 21.42
N GLY A 145 -0.69 -9.20 20.84
CA GLY A 145 -1.46 -10.32 20.33
C GLY A 145 -1.97 -10.11 18.90
N ALA A 146 -1.31 -9.28 18.09
CA ALA A 146 -1.67 -9.10 16.69
C ALA A 146 -1.59 -10.42 15.93
N PRO A 147 -2.64 -10.79 15.16
CA PRO A 147 -2.60 -11.97 14.30
C PRO A 147 -1.60 -11.76 13.13
N ASP A 148 -1.12 -12.86 12.54
CA ASP A 148 -0.06 -12.80 11.51
C ASP A 148 -0.51 -12.06 10.25
N GLU A 149 -1.78 -12.09 9.93
CA GLU A 149 -2.41 -11.40 8.80
C GLU A 149 -2.60 -9.90 8.99
N MET A 150 -2.46 -9.38 10.21
CA MET A 150 -2.54 -7.92 10.47
C MET A 150 -1.30 -7.22 9.94
N GLY A 151 -1.47 -6.39 8.92
CA GLY A 151 -0.36 -5.65 8.29
C GLY A 151 0.19 -4.52 9.17
N LEU A 152 1.45 -4.19 8.93
CA LEU A 152 2.08 -2.96 9.39
C LEU A 152 2.32 -2.05 8.19
N TRP A 153 1.69 -0.88 8.18
CA TRP A 153 1.95 0.21 7.25
C TRP A 153 2.80 1.26 7.95
N VAL A 154 3.70 1.90 7.24
CA VAL A 154 4.57 2.92 7.84
C VAL A 154 4.63 4.18 7.00
N MET A 155 4.68 5.34 7.66
CA MET A 155 4.79 6.61 6.98
C MET A 155 6.25 6.94 6.68
N ILE A 156 6.52 7.23 5.42
CA ILE A 156 7.80 7.73 4.93
C ILE A 156 7.70 9.25 4.83
N GLU A 157 8.04 9.92 5.93
CA GLU A 157 7.78 11.35 6.12
C GLU A 157 8.95 12.08 6.83
N MET A 158 10.01 11.34 7.15
CA MET A 158 11.21 11.89 7.77
C MET A 158 12.39 11.83 6.79
N PRO A 159 13.22 12.87 6.67
CA PRO A 159 14.41 12.84 5.83
C PRO A 159 15.33 11.63 6.11
N LYS A 160 15.42 11.24 7.39
CA LYS A 160 16.21 10.08 7.79
C LYS A 160 15.61 8.76 7.28
N ALA A 161 14.27 8.66 7.19
CA ALA A 161 13.61 7.50 6.57
C ALA A 161 13.97 7.38 5.08
N ILE A 162 14.03 8.50 4.35
CA ILE A 162 14.45 8.50 2.94
C ILE A 162 15.88 8.00 2.79
N LEU A 163 16.80 8.41 3.67
CA LEU A 163 18.19 7.95 3.64
C LEU A 163 18.35 6.48 4.05
N ASN A 164 17.44 5.94 4.84
CA ASN A 164 17.44 4.57 5.34
C ASN A 164 16.35 3.70 4.68
N ILE A 165 15.80 4.12 3.55
CA ILE A 165 14.62 3.49 2.95
C ILE A 165 14.84 1.99 2.65
N GLN A 166 16.06 1.60 2.27
CA GLN A 166 16.41 0.21 2.04
C GLN A 166 16.36 -0.60 3.35
N ASP A 167 16.96 -0.10 4.43
CA ASP A 167 16.96 -0.77 5.75
C ASP A 167 15.52 -0.95 6.28
N ILE A 168 14.66 0.06 6.08
CA ILE A 168 13.23 -0.03 6.39
C ILE A 168 12.56 -1.12 5.56
N ALA A 169 12.79 -1.16 4.24
CA ALA A 169 12.18 -2.12 3.33
C ALA A 169 12.66 -3.56 3.60
N GLU A 170 13.93 -3.77 3.93
CA GLU A 170 14.50 -5.08 4.26
C GLU A 170 13.81 -5.73 5.48
N ALA A 171 13.15 -4.95 6.33
CA ALA A 171 12.40 -5.47 7.47
C ALA A 171 11.21 -6.37 7.06
N VAL A 172 10.71 -6.31 5.81
CA VAL A 172 9.61 -7.12 5.30
C VAL A 172 9.83 -8.62 5.54
N GLY A 173 11.06 -9.11 5.38
CA GLY A 173 11.40 -10.53 5.51
C GLY A 173 11.27 -11.09 6.93
N ARG A 174 11.07 -10.25 7.95
CA ARG A 174 11.03 -10.64 9.36
C ARG A 174 9.93 -9.96 10.17
N THR A 175 9.11 -9.13 9.54
CA THR A 175 8.06 -8.35 10.20
C THR A 175 6.75 -8.40 9.40
N ARG A 176 5.70 -7.75 9.90
CA ARG A 176 4.40 -7.57 9.25
C ARG A 176 4.36 -6.35 8.30
N LEU A 177 5.49 -5.79 7.91
CA LEU A 177 5.56 -4.63 7.02
C LEU A 177 4.95 -4.99 5.66
N THR A 178 3.94 -4.21 5.21
CA THR A 178 3.23 -4.47 3.94
C THR A 178 3.06 -3.23 3.07
N ALA A 179 3.24 -2.01 3.62
CA ALA A 179 3.05 -0.79 2.84
C ALA A 179 3.90 0.38 3.33
N PHE A 180 4.28 1.22 2.38
CA PHE A 180 4.79 2.57 2.58
C PHE A 180 3.72 3.60 2.24
N VAL A 181 3.57 4.61 3.10
CA VAL A 181 2.69 5.76 2.89
C VAL A 181 3.52 7.03 2.92
N MET A 182 3.49 7.82 1.86
CA MET A 182 4.19 9.10 1.84
C MET A 182 3.50 10.12 2.75
N GLY A 183 4.25 10.76 3.64
CA GLY A 183 3.81 11.89 4.46
C GLY A 183 4.42 13.19 3.96
N THR A 184 3.90 13.73 2.85
CA THR A 184 4.49 14.88 2.16
C THR A 184 4.44 16.17 2.95
N ASN A 185 3.49 16.34 3.88
CA ASN A 185 3.40 17.54 4.72
C ASN A 185 4.55 17.60 5.75
N ASP A 186 4.76 16.50 6.48
CA ASP A 186 5.87 16.42 7.43
C ASP A 186 7.22 16.43 6.71
N LEU A 187 7.32 15.73 5.58
CA LEU A 187 8.55 15.74 4.78
C LEU A 187 8.90 17.16 4.27
N ALA A 188 7.89 17.95 3.85
CA ALA A 188 8.09 19.35 3.46
C ALA A 188 8.68 20.17 4.60
N LYS A 189 8.07 20.05 5.78
CA LYS A 189 8.50 20.74 7.01
C LYS A 189 9.93 20.36 7.37
N GLU A 190 10.23 19.07 7.43
CA GLU A 190 11.53 18.57 7.86
C GLU A 190 12.65 18.85 6.85
N LEU A 191 12.36 18.81 5.54
CA LEU A 191 13.28 19.22 4.47
C LEU A 191 13.40 20.74 4.37
N ARG A 192 12.51 21.52 5.04
CA ARG A 192 12.35 22.97 4.83
C ARG A 192 12.11 23.31 3.37
N GLY A 193 11.44 22.41 2.67
CA GLY A 193 11.08 22.52 1.25
C GLY A 193 9.70 23.13 1.07
N VAL A 194 9.38 23.46 -0.18
CA VAL A 194 8.06 23.95 -0.57
C VAL A 194 7.35 22.84 -1.34
N ASN A 195 6.10 22.58 -0.98
CA ASN A 195 5.25 21.72 -1.77
C ASN A 195 4.65 22.56 -2.92
N ASP A 196 5.01 22.22 -4.17
CA ASP A 196 4.59 22.89 -5.40
C ASP A 196 3.75 21.92 -6.27
N PRO A 197 2.49 21.61 -5.91
CA PRO A 197 1.67 20.70 -6.69
C PRO A 197 1.37 21.29 -8.10
N PRO A 198 1.22 20.45 -9.13
CA PRO A 198 1.37 18.99 -9.08
C PRO A 198 2.82 18.49 -9.24
N LEU A 199 3.79 19.39 -9.45
CA LEU A 199 5.18 19.01 -9.77
C LEU A 199 5.90 18.35 -8.59
N ARG A 200 5.65 18.84 -7.37
CA ARG A 200 6.28 18.33 -6.13
C ARG A 200 7.80 18.22 -6.25
N THR A 201 8.43 19.27 -6.80
CA THR A 201 9.84 19.30 -7.20
C THR A 201 10.77 18.91 -6.05
N ALA A 202 10.49 19.39 -4.83
CA ALA A 202 11.29 19.09 -3.65
C ALA A 202 11.26 17.61 -3.24
N PHE A 203 10.25 16.83 -3.68
CA PHE A 203 10.02 15.46 -3.24
C PHE A 203 10.30 14.41 -4.30
N GLN A 204 10.57 14.76 -5.55
CA GLN A 204 10.71 13.80 -6.66
C GLN A 204 11.70 12.67 -6.35
N THR A 205 12.84 13.01 -5.77
CA THR A 205 13.83 12.00 -5.34
C THR A 205 13.26 11.08 -4.26
N SER A 206 12.60 11.63 -3.24
CA SER A 206 12.01 10.86 -2.14
C SER A 206 10.88 9.96 -2.63
N LEU A 207 10.00 10.46 -3.51
CA LEU A 207 8.93 9.69 -4.13
C LEU A 207 9.48 8.51 -4.95
N GLY A 208 10.47 8.77 -5.81
CA GLY A 208 11.11 7.74 -6.63
C GLY A 208 11.84 6.67 -5.80
N LEU A 209 12.58 7.07 -4.76
CA LEU A 209 13.26 6.12 -3.86
C LEU A 209 12.27 5.27 -3.08
N THR A 210 11.16 5.85 -2.60
CA THR A 210 10.12 5.11 -1.88
C THR A 210 9.47 4.05 -2.77
N VAL A 211 9.13 4.40 -4.00
CA VAL A 211 8.57 3.42 -4.95
C VAL A 211 9.61 2.36 -5.31
N ALA A 212 10.86 2.73 -5.58
CA ALA A 212 11.92 1.76 -5.90
C ALA A 212 12.13 0.75 -4.76
N ALA A 213 12.18 1.23 -3.51
CA ALA A 213 12.30 0.37 -2.34
C ALA A 213 11.05 -0.52 -2.17
N ALA A 214 9.85 0.02 -2.32
CA ALA A 214 8.61 -0.76 -2.24
C ALA A 214 8.61 -1.90 -3.27
N ARG A 215 9.00 -1.64 -4.53
CA ARG A 215 9.03 -2.67 -5.57
C ARG A 215 10.12 -3.71 -5.36
N ALA A 216 11.28 -3.33 -4.79
CA ALA A 216 12.36 -4.28 -4.49
C ALA A 216 11.97 -5.32 -3.43
N TYR A 217 10.97 -5.01 -2.59
CA TYR A 217 10.55 -5.84 -1.46
C TYR A 217 9.05 -6.18 -1.46
N ASP A 218 8.35 -6.05 -2.61
CA ASP A 218 6.93 -6.39 -2.80
C ASP A 218 5.98 -5.68 -1.81
N LEU A 219 6.29 -4.42 -1.48
CA LEU A 219 5.45 -3.57 -0.64
C LEU A 219 4.49 -2.71 -1.48
N LEU A 220 3.32 -2.39 -0.91
CA LEU A 220 2.47 -1.33 -1.43
C LEU A 220 3.15 0.03 -1.25
N ALA A 221 3.00 0.91 -2.24
CA ALA A 221 3.46 2.30 -2.19
C ALA A 221 2.25 3.23 -2.36
N ILE A 222 1.89 3.94 -1.30
CA ILE A 222 0.76 4.87 -1.28
C ILE A 222 1.28 6.30 -1.24
N ASP A 223 0.86 7.09 -2.22
CA ASP A 223 1.26 8.50 -2.35
C ASP A 223 0.66 9.37 -1.23
N GLY A 224 1.25 10.53 -0.97
CA GLY A 224 0.86 11.47 0.08
C GLY A 224 -0.41 12.26 -0.25
N VAL A 225 -0.91 13.01 0.71
CA VAL A 225 -2.13 13.80 0.59
C VAL A 225 -1.99 14.99 -0.36
N PHE A 226 -3.10 15.37 -1.00
CA PHE A 226 -3.26 16.64 -1.71
C PHE A 226 -4.12 17.59 -0.85
N ASN A 227 -3.56 18.76 -0.49
CA ASN A 227 -4.20 19.67 0.47
C ASN A 227 -5.26 20.60 -0.16
N GLY A 228 -5.33 20.67 -1.48
CA GLY A 228 -6.28 21.53 -2.22
C GLY A 228 -7.68 20.93 -2.26
N ILE A 229 -8.51 21.18 -1.24
CA ILE A 229 -9.91 20.74 -1.26
C ILE A 229 -10.68 21.63 -2.27
N GLY A 230 -11.34 20.98 -3.25
CA GLY A 230 -12.09 21.67 -4.31
C GLY A 230 -11.24 22.07 -5.54
N ASP A 231 -9.95 21.73 -5.55
CA ASP A 231 -9.09 21.82 -6.72
C ASP A 231 -8.96 20.44 -7.40
N ASP A 232 -9.99 20.09 -8.17
CA ASP A 232 -10.10 18.77 -8.80
C ASP A 232 -9.07 18.58 -9.92
N ASP A 233 -8.72 19.62 -10.63
CA ASP A 233 -7.70 19.60 -11.70
C ASP A 233 -6.30 19.38 -11.09
N GLY A 234 -5.95 20.11 -10.03
CA GLY A 234 -4.69 19.93 -9.30
C GLY A 234 -4.57 18.54 -8.68
N LEU A 235 -5.64 18.04 -8.08
CA LEU A 235 -5.69 16.68 -7.54
C LEU A 235 -5.46 15.62 -8.63
N SER A 236 -6.18 15.75 -9.76
CA SER A 236 -6.07 14.82 -10.88
C SER A 236 -4.65 14.79 -11.45
N ALA A 237 -4.04 15.97 -11.63
CA ALA A 237 -2.66 16.09 -12.11
C ALA A 237 -1.65 15.46 -11.13
N GLU A 238 -1.82 15.64 -9.81
CA GLU A 238 -0.95 15.04 -8.81
C GLU A 238 -1.15 13.52 -8.72
N CYS A 239 -2.39 13.02 -8.84
CA CYS A 239 -2.67 11.59 -8.96
C CYS A 239 -1.98 10.97 -10.19
N GLN A 240 -2.05 11.66 -11.35
CA GLN A 240 -1.38 11.21 -12.57
C GLN A 240 0.14 11.16 -12.40
N GLN A 241 0.74 12.16 -11.75
CA GLN A 241 2.16 12.14 -11.44
C GLN A 241 2.51 10.95 -10.53
N GLY A 242 1.74 10.73 -9.46
CA GLY A 242 1.94 9.58 -8.56
C GLY A 242 1.87 8.25 -9.30
N ARG A 243 0.86 8.06 -10.17
CA ARG A 243 0.74 6.86 -11.02
C ARG A 243 1.95 6.70 -11.95
N LEU A 244 2.42 7.77 -12.59
CA LEU A 244 3.59 7.73 -13.48
C LEU A 244 4.90 7.40 -12.76
N ILE A 245 5.04 7.79 -11.48
CA ILE A 245 6.18 7.40 -10.64
C ILE A 245 6.08 5.92 -10.25
N GLY A 246 4.86 5.36 -10.18
CA GLY A 246 4.60 3.97 -9.88
C GLY A 246 3.93 3.70 -8.53
N PHE A 247 3.28 4.68 -7.93
CA PHE A 247 2.44 4.46 -6.74
C PHE A 247 1.20 3.62 -7.07
N ASP A 248 0.73 2.84 -6.09
CA ASP A 248 -0.47 2.00 -6.19
C ASP A 248 -1.77 2.79 -5.93
N GLY A 249 -1.66 3.91 -5.24
CA GLY A 249 -2.76 4.79 -4.88
C GLY A 249 -2.29 6.01 -4.11
N LYS A 250 -3.25 6.69 -3.49
CA LYS A 250 -3.00 7.97 -2.80
C LYS A 250 -3.79 8.07 -1.51
N THR A 251 -3.21 8.66 -0.48
CA THR A 251 -3.94 9.10 0.70
C THR A 251 -4.75 10.36 0.39
N LEU A 252 -5.97 10.42 0.93
CA LEU A 252 -6.95 11.47 0.71
C LEU A 252 -7.45 12.03 2.04
N ILE A 253 -7.83 13.31 2.06
CA ILE A 253 -8.31 14.01 3.27
C ILE A 253 -9.76 14.45 3.18
N HIS A 254 -10.40 14.29 2.02
CA HIS A 254 -11.80 14.65 1.83
C HIS A 254 -12.52 13.68 0.88
N PRO A 255 -13.80 13.32 1.13
CA PRO A 255 -14.55 12.41 0.27
C PRO A 255 -14.67 12.84 -1.20
N SER A 256 -14.67 14.15 -1.50
CA SER A 256 -14.70 14.64 -2.88
C SER A 256 -13.47 14.25 -3.71
N GLN A 257 -12.38 13.83 -3.08
CA GLN A 257 -11.15 13.42 -3.76
C GLN A 257 -11.18 11.96 -4.24
N LEU A 258 -12.17 11.17 -3.79
CA LEU A 258 -12.25 9.72 -4.06
C LEU A 258 -12.38 9.40 -5.55
N GLU A 259 -13.25 10.11 -6.27
CA GLU A 259 -13.51 9.83 -7.68
C GLU A 259 -12.26 10.02 -8.54
N ALA A 260 -11.53 11.12 -8.34
CA ALA A 260 -10.30 11.41 -9.08
C ALA A 260 -9.23 10.34 -8.81
N ALA A 261 -8.99 9.98 -7.55
CA ALA A 261 -8.02 8.95 -7.20
C ALA A 261 -8.41 7.57 -7.76
N ASN A 262 -9.67 7.15 -7.56
CA ASN A 262 -10.16 5.88 -8.06
C ASN A 262 -10.05 5.77 -9.59
N THR A 263 -10.31 6.87 -10.31
CA THR A 263 -10.22 6.90 -11.78
C THR A 263 -8.77 6.82 -12.25
N VAL A 264 -7.89 7.64 -11.67
CA VAL A 264 -6.51 7.72 -12.15
C VAL A 264 -5.70 6.47 -11.81
N PHE A 265 -5.87 5.89 -10.62
CA PHE A 265 -5.11 4.70 -10.21
C PHE A 265 -5.73 3.37 -10.68
N ALA A 266 -6.92 3.39 -11.31
CA ALA A 266 -7.46 2.20 -11.95
C ALA A 266 -6.72 1.91 -13.28
N PRO A 267 -6.56 0.63 -13.66
CA PRO A 267 -6.17 0.28 -15.02
C PRO A 267 -7.21 0.81 -16.02
N ALA A 268 -6.76 1.40 -17.13
CA ALA A 268 -7.68 1.80 -18.19
C ALA A 268 -8.26 0.56 -18.90
N ASP A 269 -9.50 0.63 -19.38
CA ASP A 269 -10.15 -0.49 -20.08
C ASP A 269 -9.32 -1.02 -21.26
N ALA A 270 -8.67 -0.11 -22.01
CA ALA A 270 -7.79 -0.48 -23.11
C ALA A 270 -6.55 -1.26 -22.63
N ASP A 271 -6.01 -0.95 -21.46
CA ASP A 271 -4.88 -1.67 -20.87
C ASP A 271 -5.32 -3.07 -20.40
N VAL A 272 -6.52 -3.19 -19.84
CA VAL A 272 -7.11 -4.47 -19.43
C VAL A 272 -7.36 -5.38 -20.64
N GLU A 273 -7.93 -4.85 -21.71
CA GLU A 273 -8.15 -5.62 -22.96
C GLU A 273 -6.83 -6.03 -23.61
N GLN A 274 -5.83 -5.16 -23.63
CA GLN A 274 -4.49 -5.51 -24.10
C GLN A 274 -3.85 -6.60 -23.23
N ALA A 275 -3.99 -6.52 -21.92
CA ALA A 275 -3.48 -7.51 -20.96
C ALA A 275 -4.13 -8.88 -21.17
N LYS A 276 -5.45 -8.96 -21.36
CA LYS A 276 -6.16 -10.19 -21.70
C LYS A 276 -5.63 -10.80 -23.00
N ALA A 277 -5.47 -10.00 -24.06
CA ALA A 277 -4.93 -10.47 -25.34
C ALA A 277 -3.50 -11.01 -25.20
N VAL A 278 -2.66 -10.42 -24.34
CA VAL A 278 -1.31 -10.93 -24.04
C VAL A 278 -1.39 -12.29 -23.36
N ILE A 279 -2.23 -12.43 -22.33
CA ILE A 279 -2.41 -13.70 -21.60
C ILE A 279 -2.89 -14.79 -22.54
N GLU A 280 -3.91 -14.53 -23.37
CA GLU A 280 -4.43 -15.48 -24.35
C GLU A 280 -3.36 -15.91 -25.36
N ALA A 281 -2.58 -14.96 -25.88
CA ALA A 281 -1.53 -15.26 -26.86
C ALA A 281 -0.43 -16.17 -26.30
N PHE A 282 -0.03 -15.99 -25.03
CA PHE A 282 0.95 -16.85 -24.39
C PHE A 282 0.36 -18.21 -23.95
N ALA A 283 -0.94 -18.28 -23.70
CA ALA A 283 -1.65 -19.53 -23.38
C ALA A 283 -1.91 -20.41 -24.61
N ASP A 284 -1.84 -19.88 -25.83
CA ASP A 284 -2.03 -20.64 -27.06
C ASP A 284 -0.95 -21.73 -27.22
N PRO A 285 -1.32 -23.02 -27.37
CA PRO A 285 -0.38 -24.11 -27.59
C PRO A 285 0.56 -23.89 -28.79
N ALA A 286 0.13 -23.17 -29.82
CA ALA A 286 0.96 -22.82 -30.97
C ALA A 286 2.15 -21.90 -30.65
N ASN A 287 2.09 -21.24 -29.46
CA ASN A 287 3.10 -20.33 -28.94
C ASN A 287 3.92 -20.95 -27.80
N ALA A 288 3.68 -22.21 -27.47
CA ALA A 288 4.37 -22.90 -26.38
C ALA A 288 5.90 -22.81 -26.54
N GLY A 289 6.58 -22.37 -25.47
CA GLY A 289 8.05 -22.24 -25.41
C GLY A 289 8.63 -20.97 -26.07
N LYS A 290 7.80 -20.11 -26.64
CA LYS A 290 8.25 -18.82 -27.19
C LYS A 290 8.40 -17.80 -26.04
N GLY A 291 9.53 -17.10 -25.99
CA GLY A 291 9.77 -16.01 -25.04
C GLY A 291 9.30 -14.64 -25.54
N VAL A 292 8.98 -14.52 -26.84
CA VAL A 292 8.58 -13.28 -27.52
C VAL A 292 7.46 -13.58 -28.52
N LEU A 293 6.40 -12.77 -28.48
CA LEU A 293 5.26 -12.84 -29.40
C LEU A 293 4.96 -11.46 -29.98
N LYS A 294 4.17 -11.41 -31.04
CA LYS A 294 3.57 -10.19 -31.56
C LYS A 294 2.07 -10.19 -31.22
N VAL A 295 1.65 -9.31 -30.32
CA VAL A 295 0.26 -9.18 -29.87
C VAL A 295 -0.24 -7.78 -30.22
N ASN A 296 -1.33 -7.68 -30.97
CA ASN A 296 -1.91 -6.39 -31.40
C ASN A 296 -0.89 -5.43 -32.03
N GLY A 297 0.07 -5.98 -32.82
CA GLY A 297 1.10 -5.19 -33.49
C GLY A 297 2.33 -4.84 -32.64
N LYS A 298 2.31 -5.10 -31.34
CA LYS A 298 3.40 -4.83 -30.39
C LYS A 298 4.22 -6.09 -30.13
N MET A 299 5.55 -5.95 -29.98
CA MET A 299 6.41 -7.01 -29.48
C MET A 299 6.18 -7.20 -27.98
N THR A 300 5.92 -8.43 -27.57
CA THR A 300 5.51 -8.78 -26.20
C THR A 300 6.37 -9.92 -25.69
N GLU A 301 6.99 -9.73 -24.54
CA GLU A 301 7.90 -10.67 -23.89
C GLU A 301 7.27 -11.25 -22.61
N LEU A 302 7.91 -12.22 -21.97
CA LEU A 302 7.41 -12.82 -20.72
C LEU A 302 7.21 -11.81 -19.58
N LEU A 303 8.04 -10.77 -19.50
CA LEU A 303 7.84 -9.70 -18.51
C LEU A 303 6.48 -8.99 -18.69
N HIS A 304 6.04 -8.80 -19.94
CA HIS A 304 4.73 -8.21 -20.23
C HIS A 304 3.56 -9.18 -19.91
N LEU A 305 3.81 -10.49 -19.90
CA LEU A 305 2.82 -11.47 -19.44
C LEU A 305 2.60 -11.36 -17.93
N GLU A 306 3.67 -11.20 -17.14
CA GLU A 306 3.55 -10.96 -15.68
C GLU A 306 2.79 -9.67 -15.38
N GLU A 307 3.12 -8.58 -16.07
CA GLU A 307 2.43 -7.31 -16.00
C GLU A 307 0.94 -7.43 -16.39
N ALA A 308 0.65 -8.20 -17.46
CA ALA A 308 -0.72 -8.45 -17.92
C ALA A 308 -1.55 -9.19 -16.86
N HIS A 309 -1.01 -10.22 -16.23
CA HIS A 309 -1.69 -10.92 -15.13
C HIS A 309 -2.00 -10.00 -13.97
N ARG A 310 -1.05 -9.13 -13.58
CA ARG A 310 -1.26 -8.13 -12.53
C ARG A 310 -2.35 -7.15 -12.89
N THR A 311 -2.35 -6.61 -14.12
CA THR A 311 -3.35 -5.65 -14.59
C THR A 311 -4.76 -6.22 -14.55
N VAL A 312 -4.94 -7.46 -15.02
CA VAL A 312 -6.24 -8.15 -15.01
C VAL A 312 -6.68 -8.42 -13.57
N ALA A 313 -5.79 -8.92 -12.70
CA ALA A 313 -6.13 -9.22 -11.31
C ALA A 313 -6.57 -7.96 -10.54
N VAL A 314 -5.89 -6.81 -10.75
CA VAL A 314 -6.30 -5.53 -10.16
C VAL A 314 -7.67 -5.10 -10.68
N ALA A 315 -7.93 -5.20 -11.98
CA ALA A 315 -9.22 -4.84 -12.57
C ALA A 315 -10.36 -5.71 -12.02
N GLU A 316 -10.15 -7.02 -11.89
CA GLU A 316 -11.11 -7.97 -11.32
C GLU A 316 -11.38 -7.67 -9.83
N ALA A 317 -10.35 -7.36 -9.07
CA ALA A 317 -10.48 -7.00 -7.67
C ALA A 317 -11.26 -5.70 -7.48
N ILE A 318 -11.04 -4.68 -8.34
CA ILE A 318 -11.83 -3.44 -8.36
C ILE A 318 -13.30 -3.74 -8.66
N ALA A 319 -13.58 -4.58 -9.66
CA ALA A 319 -14.96 -4.96 -10.02
C ALA A 319 -15.68 -5.71 -8.88
N ALA A 320 -14.95 -6.49 -8.09
CA ALA A 320 -15.50 -7.21 -6.95
C ALA A 320 -15.83 -6.31 -5.73
N MET A 321 -15.29 -5.10 -5.68
CA MET A 321 -15.57 -4.13 -4.60
C MET A 321 -16.86 -3.32 -4.84
N GLY A 322 -17.28 -3.20 -6.08
CA GLY A 322 -18.42 -2.39 -6.54
C GLY A 322 -19.71 -3.04 -6.48
#